data_00fdedb17dc5df1940b9a50186c89f92
#
_entry.id   00fdedb17dc5df1940b9a50186c89f92
#
_cell.length_a   1.000
_cell.length_b   1.000
_cell.length_c   1.000
_cell.angle_alpha   90.00
_cell.angle_beta   90.00
_cell.angle_gamma   90.00
#
_symmetry.space_group_name_H-M   'P 1'
#
loop_
_entity.id
_entity.type
_entity.pdbx_description
1 polymer ?
#
loop_
_entity_poly.entity_id
_entity_poly.type
_entity_poly.pdbx_seq_one_letter_code
_entity_poly.pdbx_strand_id
1 'polypeptide(L)'
;LVAFSERLADGRKIRGTDSKRVLRQSLQGILPEEVLTRPKAGFGLPLRQLLHGAYGTRLRELARSGRLDATGLFSGPGVIALLEADKRGEIDAAYPLLAVLCLESWVRQFAGR
;
A
#
# COMPACT_ATOMS: atom_id res chain seq x y z
N LEU A 1 8.01 16.06 16.33
CA LEU A 1 8.85 15.03 15.71
C LEU A 1 9.12 15.31 14.23
N VAL A 2 8.09 15.60 13.40
CA VAL A 2 8.27 15.87 11.95
C VAL A 2 9.24 17.03 11.73
N ALA A 3 8.96 18.22 12.28
CA ALA A 3 9.82 19.39 12.15
C ALA A 3 11.26 19.18 12.68
N PHE A 4 11.43 18.31 13.68
CA PHE A 4 12.76 17.91 14.13
C PHE A 4 13.46 17.01 13.09
N SER A 5 12.75 16.03 12.54
CA SER A 5 13.32 15.11 11.56
C SER A 5 13.71 15.81 10.25
N GLU A 6 12.98 16.85 9.86
CA GLU A 6 13.29 17.66 8.67
C GLU A 6 14.63 18.39 8.79
N ARG A 7 15.01 18.82 9.99
CA ARG A 7 16.28 19.52 10.27
C ARG A 7 17.48 18.58 10.37
N LEU A 8 17.28 17.27 10.42
CA LEU A 8 18.37 16.31 10.45
C LEU A 8 18.99 16.14 9.07
N ALA A 9 20.31 16.15 9.00
CA ALA A 9 21.05 15.81 7.77
C ALA A 9 20.67 14.40 7.29
N ASP A 10 20.58 14.20 5.98
CA ASP A 10 20.11 12.94 5.39
C ASP A 10 20.94 11.72 5.79
N GLY A 11 22.27 11.87 5.87
CA GLY A 11 23.16 10.82 6.35
C GLY A 11 22.94 10.38 7.81
N ARG A 12 22.20 11.18 8.60
CA ARG A 12 21.74 10.80 9.92
C ARG A 12 20.46 9.96 9.89
N LYS A 13 19.66 10.13 8.85
CA LYS A 13 18.40 9.39 8.66
C LYS A 13 18.64 8.06 7.97
N ILE A 14 19.39 8.11 6.84
CA ILE A 14 19.65 6.94 5.97
C ILE A 14 21.10 6.98 5.51
N ARG A 15 21.75 5.82 5.46
CA ARG A 15 23.07 5.64 4.84
C ARG A 15 23.11 4.30 4.11
N GLY A 16 23.07 4.35 2.78
CA GLY A 16 22.92 3.14 1.97
C GLY A 16 21.58 2.43 2.29
N THR A 17 21.64 1.18 2.67
CA THR A 17 20.47 0.37 3.08
C THR A 17 20.08 0.55 4.54
N ASP A 18 20.94 1.20 5.36
CA ASP A 18 20.68 1.43 6.78
C ASP A 18 19.74 2.62 6.98
N SER A 19 18.52 2.35 7.38
CA SER A 19 17.46 3.34 7.63
C SER A 19 17.20 3.53 9.13
N LYS A 20 16.58 4.66 9.49
CA LYS A 20 16.22 5.01 10.87
C LYS A 20 17.43 5.10 11.83
N ARG A 21 18.59 5.47 11.34
CA ARG A 21 19.86 5.47 12.10
C ARG A 21 19.79 6.25 13.41
N VAL A 22 19.39 7.52 13.35
CA VAL A 22 19.26 8.34 14.56
C VAL A 22 18.33 7.70 15.59
N LEU A 23 17.19 7.14 15.15
CA LEU A 23 16.26 6.47 16.05
C LEU A 23 16.89 5.23 16.70
N ARG A 24 17.59 4.40 15.93
CA ARG A 24 18.30 3.23 16.49
C ARG A 24 19.39 3.66 17.46
N GLN A 25 20.19 4.67 17.12
CA GLN A 25 21.23 5.18 17.99
C GLN A 25 20.71 5.76 19.31
N SER A 26 19.59 6.51 19.25
CA SER A 26 18.97 7.08 20.46
C SER A 26 18.36 6.04 21.39
N LEU A 27 18.09 4.84 20.88
CA LEU A 27 17.49 3.74 21.65
C LEU A 27 18.52 2.71 22.13
N GLN A 28 19.81 2.90 21.80
CA GLN A 28 20.89 2.06 22.34
C GLN A 28 20.95 2.19 23.86
N GLY A 29 21.03 1.08 24.55
CA GLY A 29 20.98 1.00 26.01
C GLY A 29 19.58 1.12 26.63
N ILE A 30 18.55 1.45 25.81
CA ILE A 30 17.14 1.48 26.24
C ILE A 30 16.40 0.23 25.77
N LEU A 31 16.64 -0.20 24.52
CA LEU A 31 16.05 -1.41 23.96
C LEU A 31 17.09 -2.53 23.84
N PRO A 32 16.67 -3.81 23.91
CA PRO A 32 17.54 -4.94 23.63
C PRO A 32 18.15 -4.85 22.23
N GLU A 33 19.40 -5.31 22.09
CA GLU A 33 20.15 -5.27 20.81
C GLU A 33 19.41 -6.01 19.68
N GLU A 34 18.74 -7.10 19.99
CA GLU A 34 17.93 -7.88 19.06
C GLU A 34 16.82 -7.06 18.40
N VAL A 35 16.22 -6.11 19.12
CA VAL A 35 15.19 -5.22 18.60
C VAL A 35 15.81 -4.17 17.67
N LEU A 36 16.99 -3.65 18.01
CA LEU A 36 17.70 -2.63 17.24
C LEU A 36 18.27 -3.18 15.94
N THR A 37 18.69 -4.45 15.93
CA THR A 37 19.32 -5.11 14.76
C THR A 37 18.36 -5.90 13.91
N ARG A 38 17.12 -6.11 14.38
CA ARG A 38 16.10 -6.90 13.68
C ARG A 38 15.92 -6.46 12.23
N PRO A 39 15.95 -7.39 11.28
CA PRO A 39 15.65 -7.09 9.87
C PRO A 39 14.28 -6.44 9.72
N LYS A 40 14.17 -5.53 8.75
CA LYS A 40 12.90 -4.86 8.44
C LYS A 40 11.88 -5.91 7.99
N ALA A 41 10.88 -6.18 8.81
CA ALA A 41 9.70 -6.93 8.40
C ALA A 41 8.67 -5.98 7.80
N GLY A 42 8.14 -6.32 6.63
CA GLY A 42 7.02 -5.59 6.02
C GLY A 42 5.76 -5.78 6.85
N PHE A 43 4.83 -4.84 6.73
CA PHE A 43 3.49 -4.98 7.31
C PHE A 43 2.68 -5.93 6.41
N GLY A 44 2.58 -7.19 6.80
CA GLY A 44 1.81 -8.20 6.06
C GLY A 44 0.31 -8.00 6.29
N LEU A 45 -0.35 -7.23 5.40
CA LEU A 45 -1.81 -7.25 5.32
C LEU A 45 -2.25 -8.57 4.69
N PRO A 46 -3.30 -9.22 5.19
CA PRO A 46 -3.92 -10.39 4.54
C PRO A 46 -4.72 -9.93 3.31
N LEU A 47 -4.02 -9.26 2.38
CA LEU A 47 -4.61 -8.52 1.27
C LEU A 47 -5.45 -9.42 0.36
N ARG A 48 -4.99 -10.64 0.10
CA ARG A 48 -5.72 -11.60 -0.72
C ARG A 48 -7.06 -11.99 -0.10
N GLN A 49 -7.12 -12.16 1.22
CA GLN A 49 -8.39 -12.45 1.92
C GLN A 49 -9.35 -11.26 1.82
N LEU A 50 -8.85 -10.04 1.97
CA LEU A 50 -9.65 -8.82 1.82
C LEU A 50 -10.17 -8.66 0.40
N LEU A 51 -9.36 -8.98 -0.62
CA LEU A 51 -9.76 -8.92 -2.04
C LEU A 51 -10.79 -9.98 -2.41
N HIS A 52 -10.71 -11.17 -1.83
CA HIS A 52 -11.74 -12.20 -2.04
C HIS A 52 -13.00 -11.94 -1.22
N GLY A 53 -12.96 -10.98 -0.29
CA GLY A 53 -14.07 -10.51 0.54
C GLY A 53 -14.58 -9.11 0.17
N ALA A 54 -14.52 -8.21 1.13
CA ALA A 54 -15.11 -6.87 1.05
C ALA A 54 -14.57 -6.01 -0.11
N TYR A 55 -13.25 -6.07 -0.38
CA TYR A 55 -12.64 -5.28 -1.44
C TYR A 55 -13.05 -5.78 -2.84
N GLY A 56 -13.14 -7.10 -3.03
CA GLY A 56 -13.64 -7.67 -4.28
C GLY A 56 -15.11 -7.33 -4.54
N THR A 57 -15.95 -7.33 -3.51
CA THR A 57 -17.33 -6.85 -3.62
C THR A 57 -17.36 -5.39 -4.04
N ARG A 58 -16.55 -4.55 -3.42
CA ARG A 58 -16.44 -3.13 -3.76
C ARG A 58 -15.97 -2.90 -5.19
N LEU A 59 -14.96 -3.63 -5.66
CA LEU A 59 -14.49 -3.55 -7.04
C LEU A 59 -15.59 -3.90 -8.06
N ARG A 60 -16.38 -4.96 -7.78
CA ARG A 60 -17.51 -5.34 -8.64
C ARG A 60 -18.60 -4.27 -8.68
N GLU A 61 -18.92 -3.64 -7.55
CA GLU A 61 -19.86 -2.52 -7.49
C GLU A 61 -19.39 -1.33 -8.32
N LEU A 62 -18.11 -0.94 -8.18
CA LEU A 62 -17.51 0.16 -8.92
C LEU A 62 -17.47 -0.12 -10.43
N ALA A 63 -17.19 -1.34 -10.84
CA ALA A 63 -17.23 -1.75 -12.24
C ALA A 63 -18.66 -1.73 -12.81
N ARG A 64 -19.64 -2.31 -12.08
CA ARG A 64 -21.04 -2.35 -12.53
C ARG A 64 -21.68 -0.99 -12.62
N SER A 65 -21.32 -0.07 -11.75
CA SER A 65 -21.83 1.31 -11.76
C SER A 65 -21.17 2.20 -12.80
N GLY A 66 -20.20 1.69 -13.57
CA GLY A 66 -19.43 2.47 -14.54
C GLY A 66 -18.44 3.46 -13.92
N ARG A 67 -18.29 3.45 -12.60
CA ARG A 67 -17.44 4.42 -11.89
C ARG A 67 -15.96 4.24 -12.18
N LEU A 68 -15.49 3.01 -12.44
CA LEU A 68 -14.12 2.77 -12.84
C LEU A 68 -13.85 3.37 -14.23
N ASP A 69 -14.76 3.13 -15.18
CA ASP A 69 -14.65 3.65 -16.54
C ASP A 69 -14.73 5.17 -16.57
N ALA A 70 -15.57 5.77 -15.72
CA ALA A 70 -15.71 7.22 -15.59
C ALA A 70 -14.42 7.93 -15.12
N THR A 71 -13.48 7.23 -14.50
CA THR A 71 -12.17 7.81 -14.15
C THR A 71 -11.29 8.05 -15.37
N GLY A 72 -11.55 7.38 -16.50
CA GLY A 72 -10.67 7.37 -17.67
C GLY A 72 -9.37 6.59 -17.48
N LEU A 73 -9.14 6.00 -16.29
CA LEU A 73 -7.91 5.28 -15.93
C LEU A 73 -8.09 3.78 -15.99
N PHE A 74 -9.30 3.27 -15.82
CA PHE A 74 -9.58 1.85 -15.69
C PHE A 74 -10.72 1.41 -16.60
N SER A 75 -10.66 0.13 -17.00
CA SER A 75 -11.78 -0.56 -17.62
C SER A 75 -12.47 -1.41 -16.55
N GLY A 76 -13.75 -1.18 -16.29
CA GLY A 76 -14.54 -1.99 -15.35
C GLY A 76 -14.50 -3.48 -15.69
N PRO A 77 -14.78 -3.89 -16.96
CA PRO A 77 -14.63 -5.29 -17.37
C PRO A 77 -13.22 -5.85 -17.18
N GLY A 78 -12.17 -5.06 -17.47
CA GLY A 78 -10.78 -5.45 -17.26
C GLY A 78 -10.44 -5.71 -15.78
N VAL A 79 -10.91 -4.86 -14.88
CA VAL A 79 -10.72 -5.04 -13.44
C VAL A 79 -11.46 -6.30 -12.93
N ILE A 80 -12.65 -6.60 -13.45
CA ILE A 80 -13.37 -7.82 -13.12
C ILE A 80 -12.61 -9.06 -13.60
N ALA A 81 -12.12 -9.05 -14.85
CA ALA A 81 -11.33 -10.14 -15.39
C ALA A 81 -10.07 -10.41 -14.55
N LEU A 82 -9.37 -9.34 -14.14
CA LEU A 82 -8.21 -9.44 -13.27
C LEU A 82 -8.55 -10.04 -11.89
N LEU A 83 -9.66 -9.62 -11.28
CA LEU A 83 -10.14 -10.14 -10.01
C LEU A 83 -10.50 -11.63 -10.08
N GLU A 84 -11.13 -12.06 -11.16
CA GLU A 84 -11.49 -13.47 -11.34
C GLU A 84 -10.26 -14.35 -11.66
N ALA A 85 -9.28 -13.84 -12.40
CA ALA A 85 -8.02 -14.53 -12.64
C ALA A 85 -7.21 -14.72 -11.35
N ASP A 86 -7.14 -13.69 -10.48
CA ASP A 86 -6.53 -13.81 -9.15
C ASP A 86 -7.26 -14.84 -8.28
N LYS A 87 -8.59 -14.84 -8.32
CA LYS A 87 -9.40 -15.80 -7.56
C LYS A 87 -9.17 -17.24 -8.01
N ARG A 88 -8.92 -17.48 -9.30
CA ARG A 88 -8.57 -18.79 -9.84
C ARG A 88 -7.10 -19.18 -9.59
N GLY A 89 -6.30 -18.27 -9.05
CA GLY A 89 -4.88 -18.49 -8.80
C GLY A 89 -4.00 -18.47 -10.05
N GLU A 90 -4.51 -17.95 -11.18
CA GLU A 90 -3.77 -17.82 -12.43
C GLU A 90 -2.70 -16.72 -12.37
N ILE A 91 -2.97 -15.69 -11.57
CA ILE A 91 -2.09 -14.54 -11.37
C ILE A 91 -2.15 -14.06 -9.92
N ASP A 92 -1.16 -13.28 -9.50
CA ASP A 92 -1.20 -12.53 -8.25
C ASP A 92 -1.50 -11.05 -8.54
N ALA A 93 -2.77 -10.69 -8.46
CA ALA A 93 -3.25 -9.33 -8.72
C ALA A 93 -3.60 -8.54 -7.43
N ALA A 94 -3.17 -9.03 -6.27
CA ALA A 94 -3.56 -8.45 -4.99
C ALA A 94 -3.20 -6.96 -4.86
N TYR A 95 -1.97 -6.60 -5.14
CA TYR A 95 -1.53 -5.20 -5.10
C TYR A 95 -2.08 -4.34 -6.24
N PRO A 96 -2.10 -4.77 -7.50
CA PRO A 96 -2.78 -4.06 -8.58
C PRO A 96 -4.25 -3.73 -8.26
N LEU A 97 -5.02 -4.68 -7.75
CA LEU A 97 -6.43 -4.48 -7.40
C LEU A 97 -6.61 -3.52 -6.21
N LEU A 98 -5.72 -3.58 -5.22
CA LEU A 98 -5.69 -2.57 -4.16
C LEU A 98 -5.38 -1.17 -4.71
N ALA A 99 -4.43 -1.07 -5.64
CA ALA A 99 -4.09 0.21 -6.28
C ALA A 99 -5.30 0.81 -7.04
N VAL A 100 -6.10 -0.01 -7.72
CA VAL A 100 -7.36 0.44 -8.36
C VAL A 100 -8.30 1.09 -7.34
N LEU A 101 -8.51 0.45 -6.19
CA LEU A 101 -9.37 1.00 -5.13
C LEU A 101 -8.83 2.32 -4.57
N CYS A 102 -7.53 2.39 -4.32
CA CYS A 102 -6.88 3.59 -3.82
C CYS A 102 -6.98 4.75 -4.83
N LEU A 103 -6.69 4.49 -6.10
CA LEU A 103 -6.74 5.49 -7.16
C LEU A 103 -8.17 5.95 -7.46
N GLU A 104 -9.15 5.05 -7.51
CA GLU A 104 -10.57 5.45 -7.63
C GLU A 104 -10.98 6.38 -6.50
N SER A 105 -10.63 5.99 -5.27
CA SER A 105 -10.96 6.81 -4.11
C SER A 105 -10.29 8.18 -4.16
N TRP A 106 -9.04 8.25 -4.60
CA TRP A 106 -8.30 9.49 -4.75
C TRP A 106 -8.90 10.38 -5.85
N VAL A 107 -9.16 9.83 -7.02
CA VAL A 107 -9.82 10.56 -8.13
C VAL A 107 -11.15 11.15 -7.69
N ARG A 108 -11.95 10.36 -7.00
CA ARG A 108 -13.25 10.81 -6.47
C ARG A 108 -13.12 11.96 -5.47
N GLN A 109 -12.08 11.96 -4.64
CA GLN A 109 -11.89 13.00 -3.63
C GLN A 109 -11.28 14.29 -4.19
N PHE A 110 -10.35 14.18 -5.14
CA PHE A 110 -9.45 15.27 -5.49
C PHE A 110 -9.54 15.71 -6.95
N ALA A 111 -9.87 14.82 -7.89
CA ALA A 111 -9.95 15.15 -9.31
C ALA A 111 -11.37 15.46 -9.80
N GLY A 112 -12.39 15.19 -9.01
CA GLY A 112 -13.81 15.46 -9.32
C GLY A 112 -14.28 16.85 -8.85
N ARG A 113 -13.37 17.78 -8.64
CA ARG A 113 -13.70 19.18 -8.26
C ARG A 113 -13.47 20.11 -9.43
#